data_2805364b8284c11586bb55a4a146fdce
#
_entry.id   2805364b8284c11586bb55a4a146fdce
#
_cell.length_a   1.000
_cell.length_b   1.000
_cell.length_c   1.000
_cell.angle_alpha   90.00
_cell.angle_beta   90.00
_cell.angle_gamma   90.00
#
_symmetry.space_group_name_H-M   'P 1'
#
loop_
_entity.id
_entity.type
_entity.pdbx_description
1 polymer ?
#
loop_
_entity_poly.entity_id
_entity_poly.type
_entity_poly.pdbx_seq_one_letter_code
_entity_poly.pdbx_strand_id
1 'polypeptide(L)'
;TGTIEVQSNSAITAVSNQDWCTVTVNGNVVTVAVPTYTGLVGRNAVVEISNTLDSKVRVPVSQAGGVWYVNGDDLYGLSDEESTITIPVKSDYDYTVDMPAWITGEKVKEGYNFTLTENTTGNARKGTVIFKSQKGTKEITFVQFGVNDIAGTYEATYSTFGEGDDWVSETVKIELLQDEENEAVFYADGLSSIRGVVLPLKF
;
A
#
# COMPACT_ATOMS: atom_id res chain seq x y z
N THR A 1 21.65 13.12 -14.79
CA THR A 1 22.95 13.82 -14.92
C THR A 1 23.11 14.77 -13.76
N GLY A 2 24.29 14.74 -13.13
CA GLY A 2 24.69 15.66 -12.04
C GLY A 2 26.11 16.17 -12.26
N THR A 3 26.46 17.27 -11.59
CA THR A 3 27.79 17.89 -11.66
C THR A 3 28.44 17.92 -10.27
N ILE A 4 29.76 17.77 -10.24
CA ILE A 4 30.61 17.88 -9.06
C ILE A 4 31.63 18.98 -9.34
N GLU A 5 31.63 20.04 -8.58
CA GLU A 5 32.64 21.08 -8.62
C GLU A 5 33.82 20.68 -7.73
N VAL A 6 35.01 20.70 -8.26
CA VAL A 6 36.23 20.28 -7.58
C VAL A 6 37.14 21.51 -7.39
N GLN A 7 37.56 21.77 -6.18
CA GLN A 7 38.59 22.77 -5.92
C GLN A 7 39.96 22.14 -6.10
N SER A 8 40.64 22.44 -7.21
CA SER A 8 41.98 21.98 -7.49
C SER A 8 42.78 23.06 -8.20
N ASN A 9 44.04 23.22 -7.82
CA ASN A 9 44.99 24.09 -8.48
C ASN A 9 45.83 23.35 -9.56
N SER A 10 45.51 22.10 -9.84
CA SER A 10 46.12 21.29 -10.90
C SER A 10 45.05 20.55 -11.71
N ALA A 11 45.37 20.10 -12.90
CA ALA A 11 44.47 19.36 -13.77
C ALA A 11 43.91 18.11 -13.06
N ILE A 12 42.61 17.87 -13.25
CA ILE A 12 41.91 16.71 -12.67
C ILE A 12 41.54 15.70 -13.75
N THR A 13 41.41 14.44 -13.33
CA THR A 13 40.84 13.34 -14.09
C THR A 13 39.74 12.67 -13.26
N ALA A 14 38.77 12.06 -13.90
CA ALA A 14 37.72 11.30 -13.22
C ALA A 14 37.46 9.99 -13.95
N VAL A 15 37.29 8.92 -13.19
CA VAL A 15 36.98 7.58 -13.72
C VAL A 15 35.90 6.93 -12.87
N SER A 16 34.94 6.30 -13.52
CA SER A 16 33.92 5.44 -12.86
C SER A 16 34.40 3.99 -12.86
N ASN A 17 34.12 3.27 -11.80
CA ASN A 17 34.32 1.84 -11.71
C ASN A 17 33.21 0.99 -12.36
N GLN A 18 32.24 1.65 -13.00
CA GLN A 18 31.06 1.00 -13.64
C GLN A 18 30.77 1.67 -14.99
N ASP A 19 30.59 0.86 -16.04
CA ASP A 19 30.35 1.32 -17.42
C ASP A 19 29.01 2.10 -17.57
N TRP A 20 28.02 1.80 -16.75
CA TRP A 20 26.72 2.49 -16.76
C TRP A 20 26.78 3.91 -16.15
N CYS A 21 27.85 4.23 -15.44
CA CYS A 21 28.05 5.54 -14.82
C CYS A 21 29.18 6.24 -15.58
N THR A 22 28.82 7.09 -16.54
CA THR A 22 29.79 7.80 -17.36
C THR A 22 30.19 9.13 -16.74
N VAL A 23 31.44 9.51 -16.91
CA VAL A 23 32.00 10.74 -16.37
C VAL A 23 32.73 11.54 -17.48
N THR A 24 32.59 12.84 -17.45
CA THR A 24 33.37 13.77 -18.28
C THR A 24 33.89 14.91 -17.42
N VAL A 25 35.08 15.39 -17.75
CA VAL A 25 35.73 16.47 -17.04
C VAL A 25 35.90 17.69 -17.94
N ASN A 26 35.48 18.84 -17.43
CA ASN A 26 35.70 20.13 -18.08
C ASN A 26 36.22 21.15 -17.06
N GLY A 27 37.51 21.47 -17.14
CA GLY A 27 38.22 22.24 -16.12
C GLY A 27 38.11 21.55 -14.77
N ASN A 28 37.55 22.21 -13.78
CA ASN A 28 37.32 21.71 -12.43
C ASN A 28 35.87 21.15 -12.22
N VAL A 29 35.13 20.92 -13.28
CA VAL A 29 33.79 20.37 -13.19
C VAL A 29 33.76 18.94 -13.74
N VAL A 30 33.32 18.00 -12.92
CA VAL A 30 33.05 16.62 -13.30
C VAL A 30 31.58 16.43 -13.50
N THR A 31 31.16 16.07 -14.71
CA THR A 31 29.79 15.71 -15.03
C THR A 31 29.62 14.20 -14.94
N VAL A 32 28.66 13.75 -14.15
CA VAL A 32 28.29 12.33 -13.98
C VAL A 32 26.95 12.10 -14.68
N ALA A 33 26.92 11.17 -15.62
CA ALA A 33 25.68 10.78 -16.30
C ALA A 33 25.39 9.29 -16.10
N VAL A 34 24.12 9.00 -15.81
CA VAL A 34 23.59 7.64 -15.64
C VAL A 34 22.33 7.48 -16.50
N PRO A 35 22.14 6.34 -17.17
CA PRO A 35 20.92 6.04 -17.91
C PRO A 35 19.76 5.75 -16.96
N THR A 36 18.52 5.78 -17.49
CA THR A 36 17.35 5.24 -16.79
C THR A 36 17.61 3.79 -16.41
N TYR A 37 17.16 3.40 -15.23
CA TYR A 37 17.37 2.07 -14.71
C TYR A 37 16.07 1.55 -14.03
N THR A 38 15.62 0.40 -14.48
CA THR A 38 14.39 -0.28 -13.99
C THR A 38 14.70 -1.69 -13.48
N GLY A 39 15.94 -1.97 -13.08
CA GLY A 39 16.30 -3.26 -12.47
C GLY A 39 15.61 -3.45 -11.11
N LEU A 40 15.45 -4.71 -10.70
CA LEU A 40 14.76 -5.06 -9.44
C LEU A 40 15.49 -4.57 -8.19
N VAL A 41 16.82 -4.51 -8.25
CA VAL A 41 17.68 -4.10 -7.13
C VAL A 41 18.44 -2.85 -7.55
N GLY A 42 18.63 -1.92 -6.63
CA GLY A 42 19.47 -0.75 -6.85
C GLY A 42 20.91 -1.13 -7.19
N ARG A 43 21.62 -0.21 -7.84
CA ARG A 43 23.03 -0.40 -8.22
C ARG A 43 23.89 0.76 -7.75
N ASN A 44 25.17 0.49 -7.57
CA ASN A 44 26.14 1.44 -7.06
C ASN A 44 27.36 1.54 -7.96
N ALA A 45 27.93 2.73 -8.05
CA ALA A 45 29.20 3.02 -8.68
C ALA A 45 30.05 3.91 -7.76
N VAL A 46 31.33 3.99 -8.04
CA VAL A 46 32.26 4.94 -7.42
C VAL A 46 32.96 5.71 -8.51
N VAL A 47 32.88 7.02 -8.45
CA VAL A 47 33.66 7.92 -9.27
C VAL A 47 34.90 8.31 -8.49
N GLU A 48 36.08 7.93 -8.97
CA GLU A 48 37.36 8.38 -8.44
C GLU A 48 37.82 9.62 -9.22
N ILE A 49 38.03 10.71 -8.50
CA ILE A 49 38.57 11.96 -9.05
C ILE A 49 40.00 12.11 -8.51
N SER A 50 40.94 12.31 -9.39
CA SER A 50 42.35 12.48 -9.03
C SER A 50 42.95 13.72 -9.72
N ASN A 51 44.02 14.26 -9.14
CA ASN A 51 44.76 15.35 -9.72
C ASN A 51 46.23 14.93 -10.03
N THR A 52 46.96 15.78 -10.71
CA THR A 52 48.36 15.52 -11.07
C THR A 52 49.33 15.49 -9.87
N LEU A 53 48.85 15.82 -8.67
CA LEU A 53 49.63 15.78 -7.42
C LEU A 53 49.28 14.55 -6.55
N ASP A 54 48.69 13.51 -7.17
CA ASP A 54 48.31 12.24 -6.54
C ASP A 54 47.24 12.33 -5.43
N SER A 55 46.54 13.48 -5.30
CA SER A 55 45.39 13.58 -4.42
C SER A 55 44.18 12.90 -5.07
N LYS A 56 43.43 12.14 -4.28
CA LYS A 56 42.27 11.36 -4.75
C LYS A 56 41.06 11.56 -3.85
N VAL A 57 39.89 11.63 -4.46
CA VAL A 57 38.62 11.60 -3.77
C VAL A 57 37.69 10.59 -4.44
N ARG A 58 36.87 9.89 -3.66
CA ARG A 58 35.90 8.90 -4.13
C ARG A 58 34.49 9.38 -3.84
N VAL A 59 33.69 9.47 -4.88
CA VAL A 59 32.30 9.90 -4.79
C VAL A 59 31.39 8.72 -5.08
N PRO A 60 30.58 8.23 -4.11
CA PRO A 60 29.63 7.18 -4.36
C PRO A 60 28.47 7.70 -5.21
N VAL A 61 28.03 6.87 -6.16
CA VAL A 61 26.86 7.11 -7.01
C VAL A 61 25.93 5.93 -6.84
N SER A 62 24.70 6.19 -6.36
CA SER A 62 23.68 5.16 -6.16
C SER A 62 22.49 5.42 -7.06
N GLN A 63 21.94 4.36 -7.65
CA GLN A 63 20.73 4.42 -8.44
C GLN A 63 19.76 3.36 -7.91
N ALA A 64 18.56 3.79 -7.48
CA ALA A 64 17.53 2.88 -7.00
C ALA A 64 17.02 1.98 -8.14
N GLY A 65 16.50 0.82 -7.79
CA GLY A 65 15.76 -0.03 -8.72
C GLY A 65 14.41 0.58 -9.09
N GLY A 66 13.75 -0.03 -10.06
CA GLY A 66 12.43 0.40 -10.51
C GLY A 66 11.37 0.35 -9.40
N VAL A 67 10.36 1.17 -9.56
CA VAL A 67 9.25 1.32 -8.60
C VAL A 67 8.19 0.25 -8.86
N TRP A 68 7.71 -0.36 -7.81
CA TRP A 68 6.47 -1.15 -7.74
C TRP A 68 5.74 -0.78 -6.46
N TYR A 69 4.56 -0.18 -6.60
CA TYR A 69 3.79 0.29 -5.48
C TYR A 69 2.29 0.26 -5.79
N VAL A 70 1.54 -0.44 -4.98
CA VAL A 70 0.07 -0.49 -4.99
C VAL A 70 -0.40 0.10 -3.68
N ASN A 71 -1.02 1.27 -3.74
CA ASN A 71 -1.45 2.05 -2.58
C ASN A 71 -2.94 1.81 -2.30
N GLY A 72 -3.25 0.69 -1.66
CA GLY A 72 -4.59 0.35 -1.22
C GLY A 72 -4.55 -0.34 0.13
N ASP A 73 -5.65 -0.22 0.87
CA ASP A 73 -5.86 -0.99 2.09
C ASP A 73 -5.93 -2.48 1.75
N ASP A 74 -5.68 -3.33 2.73
CA ASP A 74 -5.74 -4.79 2.54
C ASP A 74 -7.17 -5.29 2.48
N LEU A 75 -8.14 -4.49 3.00
CA LEU A 75 -9.55 -4.83 3.09
C LEU A 75 -10.44 -3.60 2.82
N TYR A 76 -11.42 -3.78 1.95
CA TYR A 76 -12.51 -2.83 1.70
C TYR A 76 -13.85 -3.49 2.02
N GLY A 77 -14.60 -2.89 2.95
CA GLY A 77 -15.99 -3.22 3.22
C GLY A 77 -16.91 -2.29 2.45
N LEU A 78 -17.86 -2.85 1.71
CA LEU A 78 -18.74 -2.14 0.79
C LEU A 78 -20.17 -2.62 0.96
N SER A 79 -21.14 -1.76 0.60
CA SER A 79 -22.55 -2.18 0.50
C SER A 79 -22.75 -3.18 -0.64
N ASP A 80 -23.90 -3.82 -0.65
CA ASP A 80 -24.28 -4.76 -1.71
C ASP A 80 -24.51 -4.09 -3.07
N GLU A 81 -24.59 -2.77 -3.12
CA GLU A 81 -24.78 -2.02 -4.36
C GLU A 81 -23.54 -2.10 -5.29
N GLU A 82 -23.79 -1.87 -6.58
CA GLU A 82 -22.70 -1.69 -7.54
C GLU A 82 -21.81 -0.51 -7.11
N SER A 83 -20.51 -0.72 -7.13
CA SER A 83 -19.55 0.31 -6.71
C SER A 83 -18.28 0.27 -7.54
N THR A 84 -17.60 1.41 -7.63
CA THR A 84 -16.30 1.54 -8.29
C THR A 84 -15.27 2.11 -7.34
N ILE A 85 -14.12 1.46 -7.28
CA ILE A 85 -12.98 1.87 -6.44
C ILE A 85 -11.73 1.99 -7.30
N THR A 86 -11.02 3.11 -7.16
CA THR A 86 -9.69 3.30 -7.77
C THR A 86 -8.60 3.00 -6.77
N ILE A 87 -7.73 2.06 -7.10
CA ILE A 87 -6.51 1.76 -6.32
C ILE A 87 -5.32 2.41 -7.03
N PRO A 88 -4.62 3.36 -6.40
CA PRO A 88 -3.45 3.99 -6.99
C PRO A 88 -2.32 2.96 -7.19
N VAL A 89 -1.80 2.89 -8.41
CA VAL A 89 -0.68 1.99 -8.77
C VAL A 89 0.41 2.78 -9.46
N LYS A 90 1.63 2.65 -8.99
CA LYS A 90 2.82 3.16 -9.66
C LYS A 90 3.77 2.02 -9.93
N SER A 91 4.09 1.78 -11.20
CA SER A 91 4.94 0.67 -11.60
C SER A 91 5.80 1.01 -12.81
N ASP A 92 7.10 0.68 -12.71
CA ASP A 92 8.04 0.63 -13.83
C ASP A 92 8.06 -0.76 -14.51
N TYR A 93 7.21 -1.70 -14.03
CA TYR A 93 7.12 -3.07 -14.50
C TYR A 93 5.73 -3.39 -15.05
N ASP A 94 5.67 -4.34 -15.96
CA ASP A 94 4.40 -4.97 -16.32
C ASP A 94 3.83 -5.73 -15.12
N TYR A 95 2.50 -5.69 -15.00
CA TYR A 95 1.78 -6.42 -13.98
C TYR A 95 0.44 -6.92 -14.50
N THR A 96 -0.04 -7.99 -13.89
CA THR A 96 -1.37 -8.56 -14.08
C THR A 96 -2.20 -8.39 -12.82
N VAL A 97 -3.52 -8.47 -12.97
CA VAL A 97 -4.46 -8.44 -11.86
C VAL A 97 -5.42 -9.61 -12.03
N ASP A 98 -5.37 -10.54 -11.08
CA ASP A 98 -6.34 -11.63 -10.99
C ASP A 98 -7.49 -11.17 -10.08
N MET A 99 -8.72 -11.50 -10.46
CA MET A 99 -9.90 -11.06 -9.72
C MET A 99 -11.06 -12.06 -9.83
N PRO A 100 -11.99 -12.09 -8.86
CA PRO A 100 -13.21 -12.90 -8.93
C PRO A 100 -14.12 -12.44 -10.07
N ALA A 101 -14.99 -13.33 -10.57
CA ALA A 101 -15.87 -13.06 -11.71
C ALA A 101 -16.87 -11.88 -11.49
N TRP A 102 -17.18 -11.54 -10.25
CA TRP A 102 -18.07 -10.43 -9.90
C TRP A 102 -17.34 -9.08 -9.78
N ILE A 103 -16.02 -9.07 -9.98
CA ILE A 103 -15.21 -7.85 -10.05
C ILE A 103 -14.65 -7.75 -11.46
N THR A 104 -14.80 -6.59 -12.06
CA THR A 104 -14.12 -6.23 -13.30
C THR A 104 -13.13 -5.11 -13.04
N GLY A 105 -12.16 -4.91 -13.92
CA GLY A 105 -11.22 -3.83 -13.70
C GLY A 105 -10.41 -3.44 -14.91
N GLU A 106 -9.91 -2.20 -14.90
CA GLU A 106 -9.13 -1.62 -15.97
C GLU A 106 -8.03 -0.70 -15.45
N LYS A 107 -6.93 -0.62 -16.22
CA LYS A 107 -5.86 0.35 -15.95
C LYS A 107 -6.34 1.75 -16.28
N VAL A 108 -6.12 2.69 -15.36
CA VAL A 108 -6.35 4.12 -15.54
C VAL A 108 -5.08 4.90 -15.26
N LYS A 109 -5.08 6.19 -15.57
CA LYS A 109 -3.90 7.05 -15.38
C LYS A 109 -3.43 7.09 -13.92
N GLU A 110 -4.36 7.10 -12.99
CA GLU A 110 -4.12 7.20 -11.54
C GLU A 110 -3.84 5.82 -10.89
N GLY A 111 -4.09 4.71 -11.60
CA GLY A 111 -3.90 3.37 -11.04
C GLY A 111 -4.71 2.28 -11.72
N TYR A 112 -5.59 1.63 -10.98
CA TYR A 112 -6.46 0.56 -11.45
C TYR A 112 -7.87 0.73 -10.86
N ASN A 113 -8.89 0.82 -11.73
CA ASN A 113 -10.29 0.87 -11.33
C ASN A 113 -10.81 -0.55 -11.19
N PHE A 114 -11.53 -0.79 -10.11
CA PHE A 114 -12.34 -1.99 -9.91
C PHE A 114 -13.80 -1.60 -9.88
N THR A 115 -14.61 -2.28 -10.68
CA THR A 115 -16.08 -2.21 -10.61
C THR A 115 -16.60 -3.52 -10.04
N LEU A 116 -17.28 -3.43 -8.91
CA LEU A 116 -17.93 -4.54 -8.23
C LEU A 116 -19.40 -4.54 -8.62
N THR A 117 -19.90 -5.65 -9.16
CA THR A 117 -21.34 -5.76 -9.48
C THR A 117 -22.17 -5.75 -8.21
N GLU A 118 -23.47 -5.41 -8.32
CA GLU A 118 -24.42 -5.56 -7.22
C GLU A 118 -24.43 -6.99 -6.67
N ASN A 119 -24.47 -7.13 -5.36
CA ASN A 119 -24.59 -8.41 -4.68
C ASN A 119 -26.08 -8.75 -4.40
N THR A 120 -26.67 -9.52 -5.27
CA THR A 120 -28.08 -9.95 -5.16
C THR A 120 -28.23 -11.32 -4.51
N THR A 121 -27.18 -11.85 -3.87
CA THR A 121 -27.22 -13.21 -3.28
C THR A 121 -27.98 -13.27 -1.95
N GLY A 122 -28.22 -12.14 -1.31
CA GLY A 122 -28.82 -12.05 0.03
C GLY A 122 -27.90 -12.51 1.16
N ASN A 123 -26.60 -12.66 0.88
CA ASN A 123 -25.56 -12.99 1.86
C ASN A 123 -24.30 -12.21 1.55
N ALA A 124 -23.50 -11.89 2.56
CA ALA A 124 -22.19 -11.28 2.37
C ALA A 124 -21.32 -12.12 1.43
N ARG A 125 -20.58 -11.44 0.55
CA ARG A 125 -19.61 -12.09 -0.32
C ARG A 125 -18.24 -11.45 -0.18
N LYS A 126 -17.22 -12.29 -0.31
CA LYS A 126 -15.81 -11.90 -0.18
C LYS A 126 -15.03 -12.33 -1.41
N GLY A 127 -14.16 -11.47 -1.90
CA GLY A 127 -13.24 -11.79 -2.98
C GLY A 127 -11.93 -11.04 -2.86
N THR A 128 -10.85 -11.67 -3.33
CA THR A 128 -9.51 -11.07 -3.29
C THR A 128 -9.04 -10.80 -4.71
N VAL A 129 -8.59 -9.59 -4.97
CA VAL A 129 -7.84 -9.23 -6.17
C VAL A 129 -6.36 -9.31 -5.89
N ILE A 130 -5.58 -9.82 -6.85
CA ILE A 130 -4.16 -10.07 -6.67
C ILE A 130 -3.39 -9.37 -7.79
N PHE A 131 -2.67 -8.33 -7.45
CA PHE A 131 -1.69 -7.70 -8.33
C PHE A 131 -0.41 -8.51 -8.34
N LYS A 132 0.12 -8.84 -9.51
CA LYS A 132 1.34 -9.62 -9.70
C LYS A 132 2.31 -8.93 -10.64
N SER A 133 3.53 -8.71 -10.19
CA SER A 133 4.66 -8.23 -11.00
C SER A 133 5.92 -9.03 -10.67
N GLN A 134 6.95 -8.85 -11.48
CA GLN A 134 8.28 -9.42 -11.15
C GLN A 134 8.91 -8.86 -9.86
N LYS A 135 8.40 -7.72 -9.35
CA LYS A 135 8.87 -7.08 -8.11
C LYS A 135 8.17 -7.62 -6.87
N GLY A 136 7.00 -8.23 -7.03
CA GLY A 136 6.22 -8.78 -5.94
C GLY A 136 4.73 -8.84 -6.24
N THR A 137 3.98 -9.20 -5.22
CA THR A 137 2.52 -9.29 -5.24
C THR A 137 1.91 -8.35 -4.20
N LYS A 138 0.67 -7.90 -4.46
CA LYS A 138 -0.19 -7.22 -3.49
C LYS A 138 -1.58 -7.81 -3.58
N GLU A 139 -2.13 -8.18 -2.45
CA GLU A 139 -3.50 -8.68 -2.33
C GLU A 139 -4.37 -7.61 -1.69
N ILE A 140 -5.59 -7.48 -2.20
CA ILE A 140 -6.62 -6.60 -1.67
C ILE A 140 -7.92 -7.38 -1.63
N THR A 141 -8.56 -7.41 -0.48
CA THR A 141 -9.81 -8.11 -0.26
C THR A 141 -10.97 -7.13 -0.30
N PHE A 142 -12.00 -7.45 -1.09
CA PHE A 142 -13.28 -6.76 -1.09
C PHE A 142 -14.32 -7.65 -0.42
N VAL A 143 -15.11 -7.05 0.46
CA VAL A 143 -16.26 -7.68 1.10
C VAL A 143 -17.47 -6.80 0.80
N GLN A 144 -18.50 -7.38 0.16
CA GLN A 144 -19.80 -6.73 0.03
C GLN A 144 -20.77 -7.39 1.02
N PHE A 145 -21.50 -6.55 1.74
CA PHE A 145 -22.47 -7.01 2.73
C PHE A 145 -23.62 -6.02 2.84
N GLY A 146 -24.80 -6.57 3.04
CA GLY A 146 -26.01 -5.81 3.35
C GLY A 146 -26.23 -5.69 4.85
N VAL A 147 -27.22 -4.88 5.21
CA VAL A 147 -27.62 -4.67 6.59
C VAL A 147 -28.03 -5.99 7.26
N ASN A 148 -28.71 -6.87 6.52
CA ASN A 148 -29.16 -8.18 7.00
C ASN A 148 -28.02 -9.14 7.37
N ASP A 149 -26.82 -8.93 6.85
CA ASP A 149 -25.64 -9.75 7.18
C ASP A 149 -25.04 -9.42 8.55
N ILE A 150 -25.47 -8.30 9.15
CA ILE A 150 -24.96 -7.81 10.44
C ILE A 150 -25.78 -8.37 11.60
N ALA A 151 -27.07 -8.64 11.40
CA ALA A 151 -27.91 -9.26 12.43
C ALA A 151 -27.36 -10.65 12.78
N GLY A 152 -27.34 -11.00 14.07
CA GLY A 152 -26.88 -12.32 14.51
C GLY A 152 -26.21 -12.33 15.87
N THR A 153 -25.71 -13.51 16.24
CA THR A 153 -25.04 -13.75 17.54
C THR A 153 -23.52 -13.60 17.38
N TYR A 154 -22.94 -12.82 18.26
CA TYR A 154 -21.50 -12.52 18.28
C TYR A 154 -20.90 -12.80 19.66
N GLU A 155 -19.59 -13.03 19.71
CA GLU A 155 -18.81 -12.99 20.94
C GLU A 155 -18.10 -11.63 21.03
N ALA A 156 -18.43 -10.84 22.04
CA ALA A 156 -17.81 -9.55 22.30
C ALA A 156 -16.87 -9.67 23.52
N THR A 157 -15.64 -9.23 23.34
CA THR A 157 -14.69 -9.12 24.46
C THR A 157 -14.52 -7.65 24.80
N TYR A 158 -14.76 -7.30 26.05
CA TYR A 158 -14.53 -5.96 26.57
C TYR A 158 -13.65 -6.00 27.81
N SER A 159 -12.97 -4.91 28.08
CA SER A 159 -12.15 -4.77 29.28
C SER A 159 -12.79 -3.78 30.22
N THR A 160 -12.91 -4.16 31.49
CA THR A 160 -13.39 -3.31 32.57
C THR A 160 -12.31 -3.12 33.62
N PHE A 161 -12.42 -2.05 34.38
CA PHE A 161 -11.56 -1.82 35.53
C PHE A 161 -12.12 -2.62 36.71
N GLY A 162 -11.39 -3.63 37.17
CA GLY A 162 -11.78 -4.49 38.28
C GLY A 162 -11.47 -3.91 39.66
N GLU A 163 -11.95 -4.55 40.73
CA GLU A 163 -11.55 -4.27 42.10
C GLU A 163 -10.06 -4.65 42.30
N GLY A 164 -9.18 -3.67 42.35
CA GLY A 164 -7.74 -3.89 42.55
C GLY A 164 -6.84 -3.21 41.52
N ASP A 165 -7.35 -2.21 40.77
CA ASP A 165 -6.63 -1.42 39.79
C ASP A 165 -6.09 -2.22 38.59
N ASP A 166 -6.63 -3.38 38.30
CA ASP A 166 -6.27 -4.19 37.13
C ASP A 166 -7.39 -4.23 36.10
N TRP A 167 -6.99 -4.29 34.82
CA TRP A 167 -7.92 -4.48 33.70
C TRP A 167 -8.33 -5.95 33.62
N VAL A 168 -9.64 -6.20 33.68
CA VAL A 168 -10.21 -7.53 33.51
C VAL A 168 -10.93 -7.59 32.17
N SER A 169 -10.63 -8.61 31.38
CA SER A 169 -11.31 -8.85 30.11
C SER A 169 -12.39 -9.92 30.30
N GLU A 170 -13.60 -9.59 29.85
CA GLU A 170 -14.73 -10.52 29.83
C GLU A 170 -15.19 -10.75 28.40
N THR A 171 -15.57 -11.98 28.08
CA THR A 171 -16.18 -12.35 26.82
C THR A 171 -17.64 -12.70 27.05
N VAL A 172 -18.53 -12.02 26.37
CA VAL A 172 -19.99 -12.24 26.45
C VAL A 172 -20.55 -12.55 25.07
N LYS A 173 -21.63 -13.31 25.04
CA LYS A 173 -22.42 -13.47 23.82
C LYS A 173 -23.41 -12.31 23.73
N ILE A 174 -23.39 -11.66 22.59
CA ILE A 174 -24.33 -10.60 22.25
C ILE A 174 -25.14 -11.00 21.03
N GLU A 175 -26.40 -10.55 20.97
CA GLU A 175 -27.23 -10.66 19.80
C GLU A 175 -27.45 -9.27 19.22
N LEU A 176 -27.09 -9.09 17.94
CA LEU A 176 -27.40 -7.87 17.18
C LEU A 176 -28.73 -8.06 16.47
N LEU A 177 -29.72 -7.31 16.93
CA LEU A 177 -31.08 -7.31 16.39
C LEU A 177 -31.27 -6.02 15.58
N GLN A 178 -31.73 -6.15 14.35
CA GLN A 178 -32.07 -4.99 13.51
C GLN A 178 -33.35 -4.35 14.01
N ASP A 179 -33.40 -3.02 13.99
CA ASP A 179 -34.64 -2.26 14.29
C ASP A 179 -35.67 -2.43 13.17
N GLU A 180 -36.93 -2.65 13.54
CA GLU A 180 -38.02 -2.88 12.59
C GLU A 180 -38.44 -1.62 11.80
N GLU A 181 -38.13 -0.43 12.34
CA GLU A 181 -38.55 0.86 11.75
C GLU A 181 -37.35 1.55 11.04
N ASN A 182 -36.11 1.19 11.39
CA ASN A 182 -34.90 1.82 10.86
C ASN A 182 -33.81 0.79 10.59
N GLU A 183 -33.70 0.36 9.35
CA GLU A 183 -32.73 -0.66 8.90
C GLU A 183 -31.26 -0.34 9.21
N ALA A 184 -30.91 0.93 9.46
CA ALA A 184 -29.56 1.35 9.80
C ALA A 184 -29.26 1.29 11.32
N VAL A 185 -30.23 0.86 12.13
CA VAL A 185 -30.10 0.76 13.59
C VAL A 185 -30.11 -0.69 14.03
N PHE A 186 -29.17 -1.03 14.92
CA PHE A 186 -29.08 -2.34 15.54
C PHE A 186 -29.11 -2.20 17.05
N TYR A 187 -29.74 -3.14 17.72
CA TYR A 187 -29.71 -3.30 19.16
C TYR A 187 -28.77 -4.42 19.53
N ALA A 188 -27.83 -4.16 20.44
CA ALA A 188 -27.01 -5.20 21.03
C ALA A 188 -27.65 -5.68 22.34
N ASP A 189 -28.17 -6.90 22.36
CA ASP A 189 -28.65 -7.57 23.57
C ASP A 189 -27.53 -8.45 24.14
N GLY A 190 -27.37 -8.47 25.47
CA GLY A 190 -26.38 -9.26 26.17
C GLY A 190 -25.08 -8.53 26.56
N LEU A 191 -24.88 -7.26 26.17
CA LEU A 191 -23.69 -6.48 26.56
C LEU A 191 -23.68 -6.02 28.01
N SER A 192 -24.83 -5.95 28.66
CA SER A 192 -24.95 -5.60 30.09
C SER A 192 -26.27 -6.08 30.67
N SER A 193 -26.38 -6.02 32.00
CA SER A 193 -27.65 -6.18 32.71
C SER A 193 -28.69 -5.10 32.37
N ILE A 194 -28.29 -4.07 31.62
CA ILE A 194 -29.16 -3.01 31.13
C ILE A 194 -29.62 -3.38 29.72
N ARG A 195 -30.91 -3.72 29.56
CA ARG A 195 -31.51 -3.97 28.25
C ARG A 195 -31.50 -2.70 27.39
N GLY A 196 -31.12 -2.84 26.13
CA GLY A 196 -31.30 -1.80 25.12
C GLY A 196 -30.14 -0.82 24.97
N VAL A 197 -28.92 -1.30 24.75
CA VAL A 197 -27.87 -0.46 24.21
C VAL A 197 -28.10 -0.31 22.70
N VAL A 198 -28.47 0.90 22.24
CA VAL A 198 -28.62 1.21 20.82
C VAL A 198 -27.24 1.54 20.27
N LEU A 199 -26.73 0.74 19.34
CA LEU A 199 -25.52 1.03 18.58
C LEU A 199 -25.94 1.58 17.21
N PRO A 200 -25.88 2.91 16.97
CA PRO A 200 -26.10 3.44 15.63
C PRO A 200 -24.88 3.10 14.76
N LEU A 201 -25.01 2.10 13.89
CA LEU A 201 -24.06 1.83 12.85
C LEU A 201 -24.41 2.70 11.64
N LYS A 202 -23.51 3.58 11.24
CA LYS A 202 -23.59 4.29 9.96
C LYS A 202 -22.78 3.53 8.94
N PHE A 203 -23.43 3.08 7.91
CA PHE A 203 -22.83 2.54 6.68
C PHE A 203 -22.72 3.62 5.62
#